data_659abe81145e21c33394948e3d75eaed
#
_entry.id   659abe81145e21c33394948e3d75eaed
#
_cell.length_a   1.000
_cell.length_b   1.000
_cell.length_c   1.000
_cell.angle_alpha   90.00
_cell.angle_beta   90.00
_cell.angle_gamma   90.00
#
_symmetry.space_group_name_H-M   'P 1'
#
loop_
_entity.id
_entity.type
_entity.pdbx_description
1 polymer ?
#
loop_
_entity_poly.entity_id
_entity_poly.type
_entity_poly.pdbx_seq_one_letter_code
_entity_poly.pdbx_strand_id
1 'polypeptide(L)'
;MPNSAARQLTTSDTTELRRKNRATVEQYMRTKGLDRLRRHELFTEDGSGGLWTTDTGAPIVISGKAKLAEHAVWSLKCFPDWEWYNVKVFETDDPNHIWVECDGHGKILFPGYPEGYYENHFLHSFELEDGKVKRNREFMNVFQQLRALGIPVPQIKREGIPT
;
A
#
# COMPACT_ATOMS: atom_id res chain seq x y z
N MET A 1 33.03 -1.57 -25.73
CA MET A 1 32.01 -1.66 -24.70
C MET A 1 32.03 -0.37 -23.89
N PRO A 2 31.06 0.51 -23.98
CA PRO A 2 31.06 1.67 -23.11
C PRO A 2 30.75 1.20 -21.69
N ASN A 3 31.71 1.46 -20.81
CA ASN A 3 31.58 1.26 -19.38
C ASN A 3 30.55 2.25 -18.86
N SER A 4 29.33 1.79 -18.61
CA SER A 4 28.32 2.57 -17.89
C SER A 4 28.75 2.62 -16.43
N ALA A 5 29.67 3.54 -16.12
CA ALA A 5 29.98 3.87 -14.74
C ALA A 5 28.70 4.45 -14.13
N ALA A 6 28.07 3.69 -13.25
CA ALA A 6 26.95 4.18 -12.46
C ALA A 6 27.40 5.47 -11.76
N ARG A 7 26.77 6.58 -12.09
CA ARG A 7 27.07 7.88 -11.48
C ARG A 7 26.81 7.79 -10.00
N GLN A 8 27.85 7.95 -9.19
CA GLN A 8 27.71 8.01 -7.74
C GLN A 8 26.95 9.29 -7.37
N LEU A 9 25.79 9.14 -6.70
CA LEU A 9 24.98 10.28 -6.28
C LEU A 9 25.74 11.11 -5.25
N THR A 10 25.66 12.44 -5.37
CA THR A 10 26.16 13.37 -4.35
C THR A 10 25.23 13.39 -3.14
N THR A 11 25.68 13.90 -1.98
CA THR A 11 24.83 14.10 -0.79
C THR A 11 23.64 15.00 -1.11
N SER A 12 23.84 16.05 -1.92
CA SER A 12 22.76 16.95 -2.37
C SER A 12 21.73 16.22 -3.24
N ASP A 13 22.18 15.39 -4.20
CA ASP A 13 21.31 14.58 -5.05
C ASP A 13 20.48 13.62 -4.20
N THR A 14 21.08 13.00 -3.19
CA THR A 14 20.38 12.07 -2.28
C THR A 14 19.33 12.78 -1.42
N THR A 15 19.62 13.97 -0.91
CA THR A 15 18.68 14.78 -0.13
C THR A 15 17.47 15.18 -0.97
N GLU A 16 17.67 15.65 -2.20
CA GLU A 16 16.58 16.02 -3.10
C GLU A 16 15.75 14.80 -3.51
N LEU A 17 16.39 13.66 -3.80
CA LEU A 17 15.71 12.41 -4.11
C LEU A 17 14.85 11.94 -2.93
N ARG A 18 15.36 11.99 -1.71
CA ARG A 18 14.60 11.64 -0.49
C ARG A 18 13.39 12.54 -0.32
N ARG A 19 13.56 13.85 -0.49
CA ARG A 19 12.47 14.81 -0.41
C ARG A 19 11.37 14.51 -1.43
N LYS A 20 11.75 14.25 -2.67
CA LYS A 20 10.84 13.93 -3.78
C LYS A 20 10.09 12.62 -3.53
N ASN A 21 10.81 11.58 -3.13
CA ASN A 21 10.23 10.27 -2.83
C ASN A 21 9.26 10.34 -1.65
N ARG A 22 9.64 11.03 -0.58
CA ARG A 22 8.78 11.23 0.58
C ARG A 22 7.49 11.97 0.19
N ALA A 23 7.58 13.01 -0.61
CA ALA A 23 6.42 13.76 -1.09
C ALA A 23 5.44 12.87 -1.88
N THR A 24 5.95 12.00 -2.73
CA THR A 24 5.13 11.03 -3.50
C THR A 24 4.40 10.07 -2.56
N VAL A 25 5.09 9.49 -1.58
CA VAL A 25 4.50 8.57 -0.61
C VAL A 25 3.43 9.28 0.24
N GLU A 26 3.72 10.47 0.73
CA GLU A 26 2.75 11.25 1.51
C GLU A 26 1.52 11.62 0.68
N GLN A 27 1.70 11.96 -0.59
CA GLN A 27 0.58 12.22 -1.49
C GLN A 27 -0.27 10.96 -1.71
N TYR A 28 0.37 9.81 -1.92
CA TYR A 28 -0.33 8.51 -2.02
C TYR A 28 -1.22 8.27 -0.79
N MET A 29 -0.66 8.43 0.40
CA MET A 29 -1.36 8.15 1.66
C MET A 29 -2.49 9.14 1.95
N ARG A 30 -2.47 10.34 1.39
CA ARG A 30 -3.53 11.35 1.56
C ARG A 30 -4.70 11.20 0.59
N THR A 31 -4.58 10.37 -0.45
CA THR A 31 -5.66 10.20 -1.42
C THR A 31 -6.90 9.60 -0.77
N LYS A 32 -8.04 10.24 -0.94
CA LYS A 32 -9.35 9.78 -0.48
C LYS A 32 -10.45 10.21 -1.46
N GLY A 33 -11.62 9.59 -1.35
CA GLY A 33 -12.72 9.88 -2.27
C GLY A 33 -12.32 9.68 -3.73
N LEU A 34 -12.75 10.57 -4.60
CA LEU A 34 -12.48 10.51 -6.04
C LEU A 34 -11.00 10.69 -6.41
N ASP A 35 -10.20 11.32 -5.55
CA ASP A 35 -8.76 11.44 -5.77
C ASP A 35 -8.05 10.08 -5.87
N ARG A 36 -8.64 9.04 -5.28
CA ARG A 36 -8.14 7.67 -5.39
C ARG A 36 -8.08 7.17 -6.83
N LEU A 37 -8.95 7.68 -7.72
CA LEU A 37 -8.95 7.33 -9.15
C LEU A 37 -7.71 7.83 -9.90
N ARG A 38 -6.96 8.77 -9.32
CA ARG A 38 -5.74 9.33 -9.88
C ARG A 38 -4.46 8.79 -9.23
N ARG A 39 -4.59 7.90 -8.25
CA ARG A 39 -3.45 7.35 -7.51
C ARG A 39 -2.44 6.65 -8.42
N HIS A 40 -2.89 6.01 -9.49
CA HIS A 40 -2.02 5.36 -10.48
C HIS A 40 -1.03 6.33 -11.15
N GLU A 41 -1.32 7.62 -11.19
CA GLU A 41 -0.43 8.65 -11.76
C GLU A 41 0.87 8.81 -10.95
N LEU A 42 0.88 8.35 -9.69
CA LEU A 42 2.06 8.34 -8.83
C LEU A 42 3.03 7.19 -9.10
N PHE A 43 2.64 6.25 -9.95
CA PHE A 43 3.43 5.05 -10.30
C PHE A 43 4.25 5.26 -11.58
N THR A 44 5.32 4.45 -11.71
CA THR A 44 6.00 4.27 -13.01
C THR A 44 5.06 3.51 -13.97
N GLU A 45 5.34 3.55 -15.29
CA GLU A 45 4.50 2.87 -16.29
C GLU A 45 4.37 1.37 -16.04
N ASP A 46 5.45 0.72 -15.59
CA ASP A 46 5.51 -0.71 -15.25
C ASP A 46 5.35 -0.96 -13.74
N GLY A 47 4.93 0.04 -12.99
CA GLY A 47 4.77 -0.03 -11.55
C GLY A 47 3.76 -1.08 -11.12
N SER A 48 3.91 -1.60 -9.92
CA SER A 48 3.03 -2.60 -9.34
C SER A 48 2.63 -2.25 -7.92
N GLY A 49 1.47 -2.72 -7.53
CA GLY A 49 0.97 -2.61 -6.17
C GLY A 49 0.09 -3.79 -5.82
N GLY A 50 -0.10 -4.03 -4.54
CA GLY A 50 -0.99 -5.09 -4.14
C GLY A 50 -0.91 -5.44 -2.66
N LEU A 51 -1.71 -6.45 -2.32
CA LEU A 51 -1.85 -6.96 -0.97
C LEU A 51 -0.97 -8.21 -0.81
N TRP A 52 -0.01 -8.15 0.10
CA TRP A 52 0.90 -9.26 0.37
C TRP A 52 0.37 -10.25 1.40
N THR A 53 -0.49 -9.82 2.30
CA THR A 53 -1.14 -10.69 3.29
C THR A 53 -2.58 -10.98 2.89
N THR A 54 -2.86 -12.24 2.52
CA THR A 54 -4.17 -12.68 2.05
C THR A 54 -4.61 -13.95 2.75
N ASP A 55 -5.89 -14.26 2.64
CA ASP A 55 -6.49 -15.49 3.19
C ASP A 55 -5.98 -16.77 2.51
N THR A 56 -5.49 -16.68 1.28
CA THR A 56 -4.90 -17.82 0.55
C THR A 56 -3.40 -17.97 0.81
N GLY A 57 -2.75 -16.96 1.40
CA GLY A 57 -1.30 -16.88 1.57
C GLY A 57 -0.54 -16.42 0.32
N ALA A 58 -1.20 -16.35 -0.84
CA ALA A 58 -0.59 -15.84 -2.08
C ALA A 58 -0.86 -14.34 -2.22
N PRO A 59 0.15 -13.52 -2.59
CA PRO A 59 -0.06 -12.11 -2.84
C PRO A 59 -1.02 -11.84 -3.99
N ILE A 60 -1.78 -10.75 -3.88
CA ILE A 60 -2.55 -10.18 -4.99
C ILE A 60 -1.75 -9.01 -5.54
N VAL A 61 -1.26 -9.12 -6.76
CA VAL A 61 -0.40 -8.12 -7.40
C VAL A 61 -1.06 -7.58 -8.65
N ILE A 62 -1.17 -6.25 -8.73
CA ILE A 62 -1.65 -5.52 -9.90
C ILE A 62 -0.43 -4.88 -10.56
N SER A 63 -0.13 -5.27 -11.79
CA SER A 63 1.06 -4.82 -12.51
C SER A 63 0.71 -3.95 -13.70
N GLY A 64 1.41 -2.82 -13.78
CA GLY A 64 1.26 -1.83 -14.84
C GLY A 64 0.25 -0.73 -14.50
N LYS A 65 0.57 0.47 -14.92
CA LYS A 65 -0.20 1.68 -14.61
C LYS A 65 -1.66 1.60 -15.06
N ALA A 66 -1.92 1.01 -16.24
CA ALA A 66 -3.27 0.82 -16.75
C ALA A 66 -4.10 -0.10 -15.84
N LYS A 67 -3.52 -1.21 -15.38
CA LYS A 67 -4.18 -2.13 -14.45
C LYS A 67 -4.40 -1.51 -13.06
N LEU A 68 -3.47 -0.70 -12.60
CA LEU A 68 -3.62 0.05 -11.36
C LEU A 68 -4.78 1.06 -11.45
N ALA A 69 -4.98 1.69 -12.61
CA ALA A 69 -6.13 2.57 -12.84
C ALA A 69 -7.46 1.80 -12.80
N GLU A 70 -7.54 0.63 -13.43
CA GLU A 70 -8.73 -0.24 -13.36
C GLU A 70 -9.00 -0.70 -11.92
N HIS A 71 -7.95 -1.09 -11.20
CA HIS A 71 -8.05 -1.50 -9.80
C HIS A 71 -8.59 -0.36 -8.91
N ALA A 72 -8.20 0.88 -9.16
CA ALA A 72 -8.70 2.04 -8.41
C ALA A 72 -10.22 2.20 -8.55
N VAL A 73 -10.77 1.94 -9.74
CA VAL A 73 -12.22 1.95 -9.97
C VAL A 73 -12.91 0.86 -9.16
N TRP A 74 -12.39 -0.36 -9.20
CA TRP A 74 -12.90 -1.47 -8.40
C TRP A 74 -12.82 -1.16 -6.90
N SER A 75 -11.67 -0.67 -6.44
CA SER A 75 -11.44 -0.33 -5.04
C SER A 75 -12.41 0.75 -4.53
N LEU A 76 -12.71 1.74 -5.35
CA LEU A 76 -13.68 2.78 -4.97
C LEU A 76 -15.10 2.22 -4.81
N LYS A 77 -15.48 1.20 -5.57
CA LYS A 77 -16.77 0.51 -5.42
C LYS A 77 -16.83 -0.33 -4.15
N CYS A 78 -15.75 -1.06 -3.86
CA CYS A 78 -15.70 -1.99 -2.73
C CYS A 78 -15.40 -1.30 -1.40
N PHE A 79 -14.70 -0.16 -1.43
CA PHE A 79 -14.31 0.63 -0.28
C PHE A 79 -14.62 2.12 -0.55
N PRO A 80 -15.91 2.53 -0.60
CA PRO A 80 -16.27 3.85 -1.13
C PRO A 80 -15.77 5.03 -0.31
N ASP A 81 -15.62 4.88 0.99
CA ASP A 81 -15.21 5.92 1.93
C ASP A 81 -13.89 5.60 2.65
N TRP A 82 -13.06 4.72 2.06
CA TRP A 82 -11.79 4.33 2.65
C TRP A 82 -10.83 5.50 2.79
N GLU A 83 -10.25 5.62 3.99
CA GLU A 83 -9.16 6.55 4.24
C GLU A 83 -8.08 5.96 5.15
N TRP A 84 -6.86 6.41 4.92
CA TRP A 84 -5.72 6.16 5.79
C TRP A 84 -5.61 7.25 6.84
N TYR A 85 -5.27 6.89 8.07
CA TYR A 85 -5.04 7.81 9.17
C TYR A 85 -3.91 7.32 10.08
N ASN A 86 -3.48 8.12 11.03
CA ASN A 86 -2.30 7.82 11.88
C ASN A 86 -1.07 7.44 11.05
N VAL A 87 -0.85 8.14 9.95
CA VAL A 87 0.21 7.83 8.98
C VAL A 87 1.57 8.24 9.53
N LYS A 88 2.48 7.27 9.61
CA LYS A 88 3.88 7.47 9.99
C LYS A 88 4.78 6.99 8.87
N VAL A 89 5.65 7.87 8.40
CA VAL A 89 6.57 7.60 7.27
C VAL A 89 7.97 7.37 7.81
N PHE A 90 8.57 6.25 7.44
CA PHE A 90 9.92 5.86 7.86
C PHE A 90 10.83 5.75 6.64
N GLU A 91 11.82 6.62 6.56
CA GLU A 91 12.87 6.52 5.55
C GLU A 91 13.88 5.44 5.96
N THR A 92 14.50 4.81 4.97
CA THR A 92 15.54 3.80 5.17
C THR A 92 16.89 4.30 4.66
N ASP A 93 17.92 3.47 4.79
CA ASP A 93 19.24 3.78 4.22
C ASP A 93 19.20 3.89 2.69
N ASP A 94 18.28 3.18 2.04
CA ASP A 94 18.01 3.32 0.61
C ASP A 94 17.04 4.49 0.37
N PRO A 95 17.46 5.56 -0.33
CA PRO A 95 16.60 6.71 -0.62
C PRO A 95 15.36 6.34 -1.46
N ASN A 96 15.39 5.20 -2.14
CA ASN A 96 14.28 4.69 -2.96
C ASN A 96 13.42 3.65 -2.23
N HIS A 97 13.58 3.49 -0.92
CA HIS A 97 12.75 2.57 -0.14
C HIS A 97 12.23 3.25 1.13
N ILE A 98 10.92 3.37 1.21
CA ILE A 98 10.21 4.00 2.33
C ILE A 98 9.16 3.04 2.88
N TRP A 99 9.08 2.94 4.19
CA TRP A 99 8.00 2.24 4.88
C TRP A 99 7.00 3.22 5.47
N VAL A 100 5.74 2.80 5.49
CA VAL A 100 4.65 3.54 6.15
C VAL A 100 3.93 2.60 7.09
N GLU A 101 3.70 3.06 8.31
CA GLU A 101 2.78 2.45 9.27
C GLU A 101 1.55 3.35 9.37
N CYS A 102 0.36 2.76 9.30
CA CYS A 102 -0.88 3.53 9.38
C CYS A 102 -2.06 2.65 9.80
N ASP A 103 -3.16 3.32 10.08
CA ASP A 103 -4.47 2.69 10.22
C ASP A 103 -5.32 3.01 8.98
N GLY A 104 -6.30 2.17 8.72
CA GLY A 104 -7.27 2.40 7.66
C GLY A 104 -8.67 1.97 8.11
N HIS A 105 -9.69 2.67 7.62
CA HIS A 105 -11.08 2.33 7.90
C HIS A 105 -12.02 2.75 6.79
N GLY A 106 -13.17 2.11 6.76
CA GLY A 106 -14.25 2.41 5.84
C GLY A 106 -15.21 1.25 5.68
N LYS A 107 -16.24 1.47 4.88
CA LYS A 107 -17.17 0.42 4.48
C LYS A 107 -16.45 -0.60 3.60
N ILE A 108 -16.87 -1.86 3.71
CA ILE A 108 -16.46 -2.94 2.81
C ILE A 108 -17.71 -3.52 2.14
N LEU A 109 -17.76 -3.43 0.80
CA LEU A 109 -18.90 -3.78 -0.04
C LEU A 109 -18.50 -4.83 -1.09
N PHE A 110 -18.03 -5.97 -0.65
CA PHE A 110 -17.64 -7.05 -1.56
C PHE A 110 -18.89 -7.77 -2.09
N PRO A 111 -18.97 -8.05 -3.41
CA PRO A 111 -20.06 -8.83 -3.97
C PRO A 111 -20.20 -10.20 -3.31
N GLY A 112 -21.43 -10.58 -2.95
CA GLY A 112 -21.73 -11.87 -2.32
C GLY A 112 -21.54 -11.91 -0.80
N TYR A 113 -21.14 -10.79 -0.20
CA TYR A 113 -20.99 -10.65 1.26
C TYR A 113 -21.87 -9.53 1.80
N PRO A 114 -22.30 -9.60 3.07
CA PRO A 114 -23.04 -8.49 3.68
C PRO A 114 -22.16 -7.23 3.75
N GLU A 115 -22.79 -6.08 3.68
CA GLU A 115 -22.12 -4.81 3.94
C GLU A 115 -21.53 -4.82 5.35
N GLY A 116 -20.26 -4.42 5.46
CA GLY A 116 -19.53 -4.37 6.72
C GLY A 116 -18.80 -3.04 6.90
N TYR A 117 -18.29 -2.85 8.10
CA TYR A 117 -17.34 -1.81 8.42
C TYR A 117 -15.99 -2.43 8.70
N TYR A 118 -14.96 -1.94 8.02
CA TYR A 118 -13.62 -2.51 8.05
C TYR A 118 -12.62 -1.52 8.63
N GLU A 119 -11.91 -1.97 9.66
CA GLU A 119 -10.79 -1.27 10.27
C GLU A 119 -9.60 -2.24 10.34
N ASN A 120 -8.41 -1.72 10.06
CA ASN A 120 -7.19 -2.51 10.18
C ASN A 120 -5.97 -1.63 10.38
N HIS A 121 -4.88 -2.29 10.79
CA HIS A 121 -3.55 -1.70 10.87
C HIS A 121 -2.71 -2.20 9.70
N PHE A 122 -1.93 -1.30 9.09
CA PHE A 122 -1.21 -1.56 7.85
C PHE A 122 0.25 -1.17 7.94
N LEU A 123 1.06 -1.94 7.23
CA LEU A 123 2.40 -1.54 6.83
C LEU A 123 2.42 -1.48 5.30
N HIS A 124 2.98 -0.41 4.74
CA HIS A 124 3.24 -0.28 3.32
C HIS A 124 4.74 -0.22 3.08
N SER A 125 5.22 -1.01 2.13
CA SER A 125 6.55 -0.86 1.57
C SER A 125 6.45 -0.16 0.24
N PHE A 126 7.14 0.97 0.09
CA PHE A 126 7.23 1.71 -1.16
C PHE A 126 8.65 1.64 -1.70
N GLU A 127 8.81 1.04 -2.85
CA GLU A 127 10.02 1.14 -3.65
C GLU A 127 9.77 2.14 -4.76
N LEU A 128 10.66 3.10 -4.93
CA LEU A 128 10.50 4.22 -5.85
C LEU A 128 11.60 4.25 -6.91
N GLU A 129 11.30 4.92 -8.01
CA GLU A 129 12.22 5.18 -9.11
C GLU A 129 11.91 6.57 -9.67
N ASP A 130 12.90 7.46 -9.66
CA ASP A 130 12.76 8.85 -10.13
C ASP A 130 11.55 9.60 -9.53
N GLY A 131 11.27 9.37 -8.25
CA GLY A 131 10.16 10.02 -7.54
C GLY A 131 8.79 9.42 -7.82
N LYS A 132 8.71 8.28 -8.49
CA LYS A 132 7.48 7.53 -8.76
C LYS A 132 7.52 6.19 -8.04
N VAL A 133 6.34 5.67 -7.70
CA VAL A 133 6.21 4.35 -7.09
C VAL A 133 6.48 3.26 -8.11
N LYS A 134 7.51 2.47 -7.87
CA LYS A 134 7.85 1.28 -8.66
C LYS A 134 7.11 0.06 -8.16
N ARG A 135 7.03 -0.08 -6.84
CA ARG A 135 6.30 -1.16 -6.19
C ARG A 135 5.75 -0.70 -4.83
N ASN A 136 4.47 -0.92 -4.62
CA ASN A 136 3.83 -0.80 -3.31
C ASN A 136 3.37 -2.18 -2.84
N ARG A 137 3.81 -2.57 -1.67
CA ARG A 137 3.34 -3.79 -0.99
C ARG A 137 2.61 -3.41 0.28
N GLU A 138 1.41 -3.92 0.42
CA GLU A 138 0.54 -3.69 1.56
C GLU A 138 0.48 -4.94 2.43
N PHE A 139 0.67 -4.76 3.73
CA PHE A 139 0.61 -5.82 4.75
C PHE A 139 -0.42 -5.42 5.79
N MET A 140 -1.27 -6.37 6.17
CA MET A 140 -2.31 -6.13 7.17
C MET A 140 -2.69 -7.43 7.88
N ASN A 141 -3.53 -7.35 8.90
CA ASN A 141 -4.11 -8.52 9.54
C ASN A 141 -5.33 -9.01 8.76
N VAL A 142 -5.16 -10.11 8.02
CA VAL A 142 -6.22 -10.68 7.16
C VAL A 142 -7.46 -11.08 7.95
N PHE A 143 -7.32 -11.47 9.22
CA PHE A 143 -8.47 -11.86 10.04
C PHE A 143 -9.44 -10.71 10.29
N GLN A 144 -8.97 -9.48 10.36
CA GLN A 144 -9.85 -8.32 10.49
C GLN A 144 -10.69 -8.10 9.23
N GLN A 145 -10.13 -8.37 8.05
CA GLN A 145 -10.90 -8.31 6.81
C GLN A 145 -11.96 -9.41 6.75
N LEU A 146 -11.61 -10.64 7.12
CA LEU A 146 -12.56 -11.75 7.20
C LEU A 146 -13.73 -11.42 8.14
N ARG A 147 -13.44 -10.90 9.32
CA ARG A 147 -14.48 -10.49 10.29
C ARG A 147 -15.38 -9.39 9.73
N ALA A 148 -14.82 -8.41 9.05
CA ALA A 148 -15.60 -7.34 8.43
C ALA A 148 -16.55 -7.85 7.34
N LEU A 149 -16.19 -8.96 6.67
CA LEU A 149 -17.03 -9.65 5.68
C LEU A 149 -18.02 -10.64 6.29
N GLY A 150 -18.04 -10.80 7.61
CA GLY A 150 -18.90 -11.76 8.30
C GLY A 150 -18.43 -13.22 8.13
N ILE A 151 -17.18 -13.44 7.78
CA ILE A 151 -16.58 -14.78 7.62
C ILE A 151 -16.06 -15.25 8.96
N PRO A 152 -16.49 -16.44 9.47
CA PRO A 152 -15.99 -16.98 10.74
C PRO A 152 -14.48 -17.20 10.71
N VAL A 153 -13.82 -16.80 11.80
CA VAL A 153 -12.38 -16.99 11.98
C VAL A 153 -12.14 -17.96 13.13
N PRO A 154 -11.50 -19.12 12.88
CA PRO A 154 -11.16 -20.05 13.95
C PRO A 154 -10.09 -19.47 14.88
N GLN A 155 -10.17 -19.85 16.16
CA GLN A 155 -9.21 -19.41 17.17
C GLN A 155 -8.24 -20.55 17.52
N ILE A 156 -6.98 -20.20 17.68
CA ILE A 156 -5.95 -21.10 18.18
C ILE A 156 -5.98 -21.03 19.71
N LYS A 157 -5.98 -22.18 20.37
CA LYS A 157 -5.78 -22.23 21.83
C LYS A 157 -4.33 -21.91 22.14
N ARG A 158 -4.12 -20.95 23.05
CA ARG A 158 -2.78 -20.49 23.44
C ARG A 158 -2.64 -20.56 24.96
N GLU A 159 -2.55 -21.79 25.47
CA GLU A 159 -2.38 -22.03 26.90
C GLU A 159 -0.93 -21.72 27.32
N GLY A 160 -0.77 -21.12 28.49
CA GLY A 160 0.55 -20.86 29.09
C GLY A 160 1.30 -19.64 28.56
N ILE A 161 0.69 -18.83 27.71
CA ILE A 161 1.30 -17.54 27.28
C ILE A 161 1.07 -16.53 28.42
N PRO A 162 2.13 -15.96 29.03
CA PRO A 162 1.97 -14.89 30.01
C PRO A 162 1.49 -13.62 29.30
N THR A 163 0.38 -13.09 29.72
CA THR A 163 -0.18 -11.83 29.20
C THR A 163 -0.54 -10.89 30.34
#